data_090722558a193293cdce8b4666b0c5c1
#
_entry.id   090722558a193293cdce8b4666b0c5c1
#
_cell.length_a   1.000
_cell.length_b   1.000
_cell.length_c   1.000
_cell.angle_alpha   90.00
_cell.angle_beta   90.00
_cell.angle_gamma   90.00
#
_symmetry.space_group_name_H-M   'P 1'
#
loop_
_entity.id
_entity.type
_entity.pdbx_description
1 polymer ?
#
loop_
_entity_poly.entity_id
_entity_poly.type
_entity_poly.pdbx_seq_one_letter_code
_entity_poly.pdbx_strand_id
1 'polypeptide(L)'
;MNKILAVLCLALFTCGACKRESKDEKFQRDFQQFTQKECPKFVDPCTRLDSACYDIGSRTISYHYTVQDVLDNDSIYTEELKDAFRDNIMKGLKNSIPMKPYKDESITFHYDYRSITTGKMLLELTFTKEDYRN
;
A
#
# COMPACT_ATOMS: atom_id res chain seq x y z
N MET A 1 -58.89 36.28 -27.37
CA MET A 1 -58.08 36.51 -26.16
C MET A 1 -57.24 35.26 -25.89
N ASN A 2 -56.07 35.21 -26.38
CA ASN A 2 -55.21 34.07 -26.26
C ASN A 2 -54.09 34.40 -25.28
N LYS A 3 -54.15 33.81 -24.11
CA LYS A 3 -53.04 33.85 -23.18
C LYS A 3 -52.08 32.74 -23.53
N ILE A 4 -50.98 33.11 -24.18
CA ILE A 4 -49.89 32.22 -24.44
C ILE A 4 -49.12 32.07 -23.14
N LEU A 5 -49.23 30.88 -22.52
CA LEU A 5 -48.48 30.52 -21.35
C LEU A 5 -47.07 30.05 -21.85
N ALA A 6 -46.10 30.96 -21.71
CA ALA A 6 -44.71 30.57 -21.99
C ALA A 6 -44.20 29.70 -20.83
N VAL A 7 -44.18 28.39 -21.04
CA VAL A 7 -43.50 27.47 -20.14
C VAL A 7 -42.01 27.57 -20.41
N LEU A 8 -41.35 28.30 -19.54
CA LEU A 8 -39.90 28.40 -19.53
C LEU A 8 -39.31 27.09 -18.93
N CYS A 9 -39.01 26.15 -19.80
CA CYS A 9 -38.25 24.96 -19.42
C CYS A 9 -36.83 25.38 -19.02
N LEU A 10 -36.63 25.61 -17.74
CA LEU A 10 -35.30 25.77 -17.15
C LEU A 10 -34.62 24.39 -17.12
N ALA A 11 -33.94 24.05 -18.19
CA ALA A 11 -33.08 22.87 -18.25
C ALA A 11 -31.93 23.09 -17.28
N LEU A 12 -32.06 22.54 -16.06
CA LEU A 12 -30.97 22.39 -15.14
C LEU A 12 -29.95 21.40 -15.76
N PHE A 13 -28.97 21.96 -16.46
CA PHE A 13 -27.75 21.24 -16.79
C PHE A 13 -27.03 20.95 -15.45
N THR A 14 -27.37 19.83 -14.83
CA THR A 14 -26.49 19.24 -13.84
C THR A 14 -25.28 18.74 -14.60
N CYS A 15 -24.28 19.61 -14.75
CA CYS A 15 -22.92 19.19 -15.06
C CYS A 15 -22.47 18.30 -13.90
N GLY A 16 -22.75 17.00 -14.00
CA GLY A 16 -22.06 16.01 -13.25
C GLY A 16 -20.61 16.12 -13.63
N ALA A 17 -19.84 16.91 -12.86
CA ALA A 17 -18.40 16.90 -12.97
C ALA A 17 -17.96 15.47 -12.62
N CYS A 18 -17.69 14.65 -13.63
CA CYS A 18 -16.97 13.40 -13.45
C CYS A 18 -15.61 13.77 -12.89
N LYS A 19 -15.47 13.73 -11.57
CA LYS A 19 -14.20 13.97 -10.91
C LYS A 19 -13.28 12.85 -11.35
N ARG A 20 -12.28 13.21 -12.16
CA ARG A 20 -11.28 12.23 -12.61
C ARG A 20 -10.52 11.76 -11.37
N GLU A 21 -10.50 10.45 -11.16
CA GLU A 21 -9.73 9.83 -10.09
C GLU A 21 -8.26 10.24 -10.17
N SER A 22 -7.68 10.68 -9.06
CA SER A 22 -6.25 10.99 -8.98
C SER A 22 -5.42 9.71 -8.96
N LYS A 23 -4.12 9.81 -9.22
CA LYS A 23 -3.19 8.68 -9.11
C LYS A 23 -3.17 8.10 -7.69
N ASP A 24 -3.19 8.96 -6.67
CA ASP A 24 -3.18 8.53 -5.28
C ASP A 24 -4.47 7.81 -4.89
N GLU A 25 -5.63 8.30 -5.33
CA GLU A 25 -6.92 7.61 -5.13
C GLU A 25 -6.92 6.23 -5.82
N LYS A 26 -6.37 6.16 -7.03
CA LYS A 26 -6.21 4.89 -7.74
C LYS A 26 -5.32 3.92 -6.97
N PHE A 27 -4.16 4.36 -6.48
CA PHE A 27 -3.26 3.54 -5.69
C PHE A 27 -3.95 3.01 -4.43
N GLN A 28 -4.65 3.88 -3.69
CA GLN A 28 -5.39 3.48 -2.50
C GLN A 28 -6.43 2.39 -2.82
N ARG A 29 -7.22 2.58 -3.86
CA ARG A 29 -8.20 1.60 -4.30
C ARG A 29 -7.55 0.28 -4.71
N ASP A 30 -6.46 0.33 -5.47
CA ASP A 30 -5.77 -0.86 -5.96
C ASP A 30 -5.22 -1.69 -4.79
N PHE A 31 -4.67 -1.06 -3.75
CA PHE A 31 -4.22 -1.75 -2.53
C PHE A 31 -5.36 -2.27 -1.67
N GLN A 32 -6.48 -1.56 -1.58
CA GLN A 32 -7.69 -2.08 -0.93
C GLN A 32 -8.19 -3.35 -1.62
N GLN A 33 -8.27 -3.34 -2.95
CA GLN A 33 -8.68 -4.51 -3.73
C GLN A 33 -7.68 -5.66 -3.61
N PHE A 34 -6.39 -5.37 -3.63
CA PHE A 34 -5.35 -6.36 -3.42
C PHE A 34 -5.53 -7.07 -2.07
N THR A 35 -5.67 -6.30 -0.98
CA THR A 35 -5.88 -6.85 0.36
C THR A 35 -7.15 -7.70 0.43
N GLN A 36 -8.26 -7.24 -0.14
CA GLN A 36 -9.52 -7.99 -0.13
C GLN A 36 -9.46 -9.31 -0.91
N LYS A 37 -8.70 -9.36 -2.01
CA LYS A 37 -8.64 -10.52 -2.90
C LYS A 37 -7.53 -11.49 -2.53
N GLU A 38 -6.40 -10.98 -2.07
CA GLU A 38 -5.16 -11.75 -1.94
C GLU A 38 -4.76 -12.03 -0.49
N CYS A 39 -5.23 -11.22 0.46
CA CYS A 39 -4.83 -11.35 1.86
C CYS A 39 -5.93 -11.96 2.74
N PRO A 40 -5.57 -12.66 3.83
CA PRO A 40 -4.20 -13.01 4.20
C PRO A 40 -3.63 -14.13 3.31
N LYS A 41 -2.31 -14.10 3.07
CA LYS A 41 -1.63 -15.18 2.33
C LYS A 41 -0.21 -15.42 2.87
N PHE A 42 0.21 -16.68 2.89
CA PHE A 42 1.59 -17.02 3.21
C PHE A 42 2.49 -16.68 2.01
N VAL A 43 3.57 -15.95 2.27
CA VAL A 43 4.63 -15.64 1.29
C VAL A 43 5.77 -16.61 1.39
N ASP A 44 5.95 -17.22 2.57
CA ASP A 44 6.79 -18.37 2.87
C ASP A 44 6.19 -19.13 4.08
N PRO A 45 6.72 -20.31 4.48
CA PRO A 45 6.14 -21.10 5.57
C PRO A 45 6.04 -20.38 6.90
N CYS A 46 6.90 -19.39 7.16
CA CYS A 46 6.96 -18.67 8.44
C CYS A 46 6.42 -17.25 8.38
N THR A 47 6.04 -16.75 7.19
CA THR A 47 5.65 -15.35 6.99
C THR A 47 4.31 -15.26 6.25
N ARG A 48 3.34 -14.61 6.89
CA ARG A 48 2.03 -14.34 6.31
C ARG A 48 1.86 -12.85 6.06
N LEU A 49 1.52 -12.47 4.83
CA LEU A 49 1.07 -11.12 4.50
C LEU A 49 -0.40 -10.98 4.92
N ASP A 50 -0.68 -10.15 5.89
CA ASP A 50 -2.03 -9.93 6.42
C ASP A 50 -2.80 -8.88 5.63
N SER A 51 -2.11 -7.81 5.22
CA SER A 51 -2.69 -6.73 4.42
C SER A 51 -1.60 -5.87 3.79
N ALA A 52 -2.00 -5.13 2.76
CA ALA A 52 -1.24 -4.03 2.23
C ALA A 52 -2.17 -2.84 2.01
N CYS A 53 -1.69 -1.63 2.30
CA CYS A 53 -2.47 -0.41 2.15
C CYS A 53 -1.63 0.73 1.60
N TYR A 54 -2.30 1.70 0.99
CA TYR A 54 -1.69 2.97 0.59
C TYR A 54 -2.33 4.11 1.34
N ASP A 55 -1.51 4.89 2.04
CA ASP A 55 -1.93 6.12 2.71
C ASP A 55 -1.62 7.33 1.81
N ILE A 56 -2.67 8.06 1.43
CA ILE A 56 -2.55 9.22 0.54
C ILE A 56 -1.80 10.36 1.24
N GLY A 57 -2.05 10.57 2.54
CA GLY A 57 -1.48 11.67 3.31
C GLY A 57 0.04 11.61 3.40
N SER A 58 0.58 10.43 3.72
CA SER A 58 2.02 10.19 3.82
C SER A 58 2.65 9.68 2.52
N ARG A 59 1.83 9.35 1.52
CA ARG A 59 2.25 8.71 0.26
C ARG A 59 3.10 7.47 0.51
N THR A 60 2.59 6.59 1.38
CA THR A 60 3.27 5.39 1.84
C THR A 60 2.46 4.14 1.52
N ILE A 61 3.10 3.15 0.91
CA ILE A 61 2.59 1.78 0.81
C ILE A 61 3.12 1.03 2.02
N SER A 62 2.21 0.44 2.82
CA SER A 62 2.55 -0.37 3.98
C SER A 62 2.16 -1.82 3.76
N TYR A 63 3.09 -2.73 4.03
CA TYR A 63 2.88 -4.17 4.04
C TYR A 63 2.96 -4.68 5.47
N HIS A 64 1.89 -5.33 5.94
CA HIS A 64 1.75 -5.83 7.31
C HIS A 64 1.88 -7.35 7.31
N TYR A 65 2.92 -7.86 7.98
CA TYR A 65 3.21 -9.29 8.05
C TYR A 65 3.07 -9.81 9.49
N THR A 66 2.61 -11.05 9.60
CA THR A 66 2.71 -11.84 10.81
C THR A 66 3.72 -12.96 10.57
N VAL A 67 4.65 -13.13 11.51
CA VAL A 67 5.65 -14.21 11.49
C VAL A 67 5.35 -15.26 12.53
N GLN A 68 5.71 -16.50 12.22
CA GLN A 68 5.49 -17.68 13.06
C GLN A 68 6.72 -18.58 13.09
N ASP A 69 6.66 -19.63 13.90
CA ASP A 69 7.70 -20.64 14.04
C ASP A 69 9.07 -20.04 14.35
N VAL A 70 10.08 -20.36 13.58
CA VAL A 70 11.47 -19.93 13.82
C VAL A 70 11.65 -18.41 13.73
N LEU A 71 10.79 -17.71 13.01
CA LEU A 71 10.80 -16.26 12.92
C LEU A 71 10.05 -15.56 14.07
N ASP A 72 9.25 -16.29 14.84
CA ASP A 72 8.51 -15.75 15.97
C ASP A 72 9.34 -15.79 17.27
N ASN A 73 10.53 -15.21 17.19
CA ASN A 73 11.47 -15.14 18.29
C ASN A 73 12.22 -13.81 18.27
N ASP A 74 11.91 -12.94 19.24
CA ASP A 74 12.50 -11.60 19.34
C ASP A 74 14.05 -11.61 19.36
N SER A 75 14.63 -12.65 19.99
CA SER A 75 16.08 -12.74 20.17
C SER A 75 16.89 -12.94 18.88
N ILE A 76 16.27 -13.39 17.79
CA ILE A 76 16.95 -13.56 16.52
C ILE A 76 17.11 -12.26 15.74
N TYR A 77 16.34 -11.22 16.05
CA TYR A 77 16.35 -9.94 15.34
C TYR A 77 17.51 -9.05 15.76
N THR A 78 18.74 -9.59 15.60
CA THR A 78 19.99 -8.83 15.75
C THR A 78 20.13 -7.78 14.65
N GLU A 79 21.02 -6.81 14.83
CA GLU A 79 21.28 -5.80 13.79
C GLU A 79 21.73 -6.43 12.47
N GLU A 80 22.54 -7.50 12.52
CA GLU A 80 22.98 -8.25 11.32
C GLU A 80 21.80 -8.87 10.58
N LEU A 81 20.83 -9.47 11.30
CA LEU A 81 19.64 -10.05 10.67
C LEU A 81 18.74 -8.96 10.08
N LYS A 82 18.57 -7.84 10.80
CA LYS A 82 17.79 -6.69 10.30
C LYS A 82 18.40 -6.11 9.03
N ASP A 83 19.73 -5.96 9.00
CA ASP A 83 20.45 -5.48 7.81
C ASP A 83 20.29 -6.45 6.64
N ALA A 84 20.40 -7.74 6.88
CA ALA A 84 20.18 -8.76 5.86
C ALA A 84 18.74 -8.73 5.28
N PHE A 85 17.71 -8.55 6.14
CA PHE A 85 16.33 -8.33 5.71
C PHE A 85 16.21 -7.05 4.87
N ARG A 86 16.79 -5.95 5.34
CA ARG A 86 16.79 -4.68 4.64
C ARG A 86 17.38 -4.80 3.24
N ASP A 87 18.54 -5.39 3.12
CA ASP A 87 19.25 -5.58 1.84
C ASP A 87 18.45 -6.45 0.87
N ASN A 88 17.85 -7.52 1.38
CA ASN A 88 17.05 -8.44 0.57
C ASN A 88 15.77 -7.76 0.02
N ILE A 89 15.05 -7.07 0.89
CA ILE A 89 13.84 -6.33 0.49
C ILE A 89 14.20 -5.20 -0.48
N MET A 90 15.27 -4.46 -0.20
CA MET A 90 15.77 -3.40 -1.08
C MET A 90 16.11 -3.92 -2.47
N LYS A 91 16.80 -5.04 -2.56
CA LYS A 91 17.13 -5.68 -3.84
C LYS A 91 15.87 -6.08 -4.60
N GLY A 92 14.91 -6.68 -3.90
CA GLY A 92 13.60 -7.03 -4.47
C GLY A 92 12.85 -5.80 -4.98
N LEU A 93 12.79 -4.73 -4.18
CA LEU A 93 12.11 -3.50 -4.51
C LEU A 93 12.75 -2.79 -5.72
N LYS A 94 14.09 -2.69 -5.78
CA LYS A 94 14.81 -2.09 -6.91
C LYS A 94 14.52 -2.84 -8.22
N ASN A 95 14.49 -4.15 -8.19
CA ASN A 95 14.33 -5.02 -9.36
C ASN A 95 12.87 -5.30 -9.74
N SER A 96 11.91 -4.92 -8.91
CA SER A 96 10.50 -5.22 -9.15
C SER A 96 9.91 -4.33 -10.24
N ILE A 97 9.51 -4.95 -11.35
CA ILE A 97 8.78 -4.28 -12.44
C ILE A 97 7.38 -3.83 -11.99
N PRO A 98 6.58 -4.65 -11.27
CA PRO A 98 5.28 -4.22 -10.77
C PRO A 98 5.32 -3.01 -9.84
N MET A 99 6.44 -2.79 -9.12
CA MET A 99 6.61 -1.63 -8.23
C MET A 99 7.09 -0.36 -8.95
N LYS A 100 7.44 -0.46 -10.24
CA LYS A 100 7.93 0.68 -11.01
C LYS A 100 6.99 1.90 -10.99
N PRO A 101 5.67 1.78 -11.20
CA PRO A 101 4.76 2.94 -11.17
C PRO A 101 4.81 3.70 -9.84
N TYR A 102 4.94 2.99 -8.72
CA TYR A 102 5.03 3.59 -7.39
C TYR A 102 6.39 4.25 -7.15
N LYS A 103 7.47 3.60 -7.59
CA LYS A 103 8.83 4.17 -7.52
C LYS A 103 8.96 5.44 -8.35
N ASP A 104 8.37 5.49 -9.53
CA ASP A 104 8.36 6.67 -10.41
C ASP A 104 7.64 7.86 -9.75
N GLU A 105 6.61 7.59 -8.94
CA GLU A 105 5.88 8.60 -8.16
C GLU A 105 6.53 8.92 -6.80
N SER A 106 7.72 8.41 -6.51
CA SER A 106 8.46 8.66 -5.26
C SER A 106 7.73 8.20 -4.00
N ILE A 107 6.97 7.10 -4.10
CA ILE A 107 6.23 6.53 -2.98
C ILE A 107 7.20 5.93 -1.96
N THR A 108 6.90 6.11 -0.67
CA THR A 108 7.60 5.45 0.43
C THR A 108 7.04 4.04 0.61
N PHE A 109 7.92 3.08 0.89
CA PHE A 109 7.54 1.69 1.18
C PHE A 109 7.86 1.38 2.63
N HIS A 110 6.86 0.84 3.33
CA HIS A 110 6.96 0.46 4.73
C HIS A 110 6.61 -1.02 4.90
N TYR A 111 7.40 -1.73 5.70
CA TYR A 111 7.23 -3.15 5.98
C TYR A 111 7.29 -3.36 7.49
N ASP A 112 6.28 -3.98 8.05
CA ASP A 112 6.31 -4.39 9.46
C ASP A 112 6.02 -5.88 9.62
N TYR A 113 6.72 -6.47 10.59
CA TYR A 113 6.65 -7.90 10.91
C TYR A 113 6.33 -8.06 12.40
N ARG A 114 5.22 -8.71 12.69
CA ARG A 114 4.72 -8.91 14.05
C ARG A 114 4.71 -10.37 14.44
N SER A 115 4.98 -10.64 15.72
CA SER A 115 4.84 -11.96 16.33
C SER A 115 3.40 -12.44 16.26
N ILE A 116 3.18 -13.68 15.81
CA ILE A 116 1.87 -14.32 15.88
C ILE A 116 1.48 -14.60 17.33
N THR A 117 2.45 -14.91 18.20
CA THR A 117 2.20 -15.26 19.59
C THR A 117 1.90 -14.06 20.46
N THR A 118 2.64 -12.95 20.29
CA THR A 118 2.57 -11.79 21.20
C THR A 118 1.96 -10.55 20.56
N GLY A 119 1.86 -10.49 19.23
CA GLY A 119 1.48 -9.28 18.48
C GLY A 119 2.55 -8.17 18.50
N LYS A 120 3.70 -8.40 19.14
CA LYS A 120 4.78 -7.44 19.23
C LYS A 120 5.42 -7.19 17.86
N MET A 121 5.79 -5.94 17.59
CA MET A 121 6.61 -5.58 16.44
C MET A 121 8.02 -6.15 16.62
N LEU A 122 8.43 -7.02 15.70
CA LEU A 122 9.76 -7.65 15.71
C LEU A 122 10.72 -6.96 14.74
N LEU A 123 10.22 -6.50 13.60
CA LEU A 123 11.01 -5.79 12.59
C LEU A 123 10.14 -4.74 11.90
N GLU A 124 10.72 -3.57 11.66
CA GLU A 124 10.10 -2.49 10.92
C GLU A 124 11.14 -1.87 9.98
N LEU A 125 10.79 -1.74 8.70
CA LEU A 125 11.68 -1.21 7.67
C LEU A 125 10.94 -0.18 6.83
N THR A 126 11.61 0.93 6.52
CA THR A 126 11.08 1.97 5.64
C THR A 126 12.10 2.29 4.56
N PHE A 127 11.62 2.40 3.32
CA PHE A 127 12.42 2.74 2.14
C PHE A 127 11.83 3.96 1.45
N THR A 128 12.63 5.00 1.34
CA THR A 128 12.27 6.22 0.63
C THR A 128 12.85 6.23 -0.78
N LYS A 129 12.51 7.24 -1.57
CA LYS A 129 13.06 7.39 -2.94
C LYS A 129 14.59 7.45 -2.97
N GLU A 130 15.20 7.98 -1.93
CA GLU A 130 16.66 8.06 -1.79
C GLU A 130 17.29 6.67 -1.71
N ASP A 131 16.59 5.72 -1.10
CA ASP A 131 17.08 4.35 -0.95
C ASP A 131 17.02 3.56 -2.27
N TYR A 132 15.95 3.66 -3.05
CA TYR A 132 15.73 2.78 -4.21
C TYR A 132 16.05 3.40 -5.57
N ARG A 133 16.33 4.70 -5.65
CA ARG A 133 16.70 5.38 -6.92
C ARG A 133 18.19 5.37 -7.24
N ASN A 134 19.03 4.99 -6.29
CA ASN A 134 20.49 4.94 -6.46
C ASN A 134 20.96 3.59 -7.01
#